data_449d1a4051f902c4b03c47225e85693c
#
_entry.id   449d1a4051f902c4b03c47225e85693c
#
_cell.length_a   1.000
_cell.length_b   1.000
_cell.length_c   1.000
_cell.angle_alpha   90.00
_cell.angle_beta   90.00
_cell.angle_gamma   90.00
#
_symmetry.space_group_name_H-M   'P 1'
#
loop_
_entity.id
_entity.type
_entity.pdbx_description
1 polymer ?
#
loop_
_entity_poly.entity_id
_entity_poly.type
_entity_poly.pdbx_seq_one_letter_code
_entity_poly.pdbx_strand_id
1 'polypeptide(L)'
;LLGSAVRPAAGGRIADLTSPTTRSAGFARFDAGWQFGVVIGPIVVGILLSIFNENLLAPFLFIALIGLIIGFYNYKNMNEADGFLESEKLTKLKFYDSRVWPSLLVASFMGISNACLVLTSALYTKDVIVTSGESVYAVIAIGFSLVAMSGMIANLFIVDKFKIRPLNLIKWGCTLILFSYLFLANATSIPNLYLSLIIFGLGSG
;
A
#
# COMPACT_ATOMS: atom_id res chain seq x y z
N LEU A 1 5.08 11.60 -13.74
CA LEU A 1 3.71 12.03 -14.12
C LEU A 1 2.87 10.86 -14.63
N LEU A 2 3.35 10.04 -15.58
CA LEU A 2 2.54 8.90 -16.10
C LEU A 2 2.31 7.80 -15.06
N GLY A 3 3.30 7.51 -14.21
CA GLY A 3 3.16 6.49 -13.15
C GLY A 3 2.10 6.84 -12.10
N SER A 4 1.84 8.13 -11.86
CA SER A 4 0.80 8.57 -10.91
C SER A 4 -0.63 8.39 -11.46
N ALA A 5 -0.80 8.20 -12.76
CA ALA A 5 -2.11 7.99 -13.39
C ALA A 5 -2.59 6.52 -13.33
N VAL A 6 -1.67 5.57 -13.12
CA VAL A 6 -1.99 4.14 -13.14
C VAL A 6 -2.97 3.76 -12.02
N ARG A 7 -2.75 4.23 -10.81
CA ARG A 7 -3.60 3.90 -9.67
C ARG A 7 -5.02 4.47 -9.77
N PRO A 8 -5.23 5.74 -10.12
CA PRO A 8 -6.57 6.27 -10.40
C PRO A 8 -7.28 5.57 -11.56
N ALA A 9 -6.56 5.26 -12.65
CA ALA A 9 -7.14 4.56 -13.80
C ALA A 9 -7.60 3.13 -13.43
N ALA A 10 -6.76 2.38 -12.71
CA ALA A 10 -7.13 1.06 -12.20
C ALA A 10 -8.31 1.14 -11.23
N GLY A 11 -8.34 2.14 -10.35
CA GLY A 11 -9.45 2.39 -9.44
C GLY A 11 -10.75 2.70 -10.18
N GLY A 12 -10.71 3.54 -11.21
CA GLY A 12 -11.85 3.82 -12.08
C GLY A 12 -12.39 2.54 -12.71
N ARG A 13 -11.51 1.73 -13.31
CA ARG A 13 -11.91 0.45 -13.91
C ARG A 13 -12.52 -0.53 -12.90
N ILE A 14 -12.02 -0.59 -11.69
CA ILE A 14 -12.62 -1.42 -10.62
C ILE A 14 -14.01 -0.90 -10.28
N ALA A 15 -14.19 0.41 -10.19
CA ALA A 15 -15.49 1.02 -9.94
C ALA A 15 -16.51 0.71 -11.05
N ASP A 16 -16.06 0.66 -12.31
CA ASP A 16 -16.90 0.34 -13.48
C ASP A 16 -17.29 -1.15 -13.53
N LEU A 17 -16.36 -2.03 -13.10
CA LEU A 17 -16.57 -3.49 -13.11
C LEU A 17 -17.29 -4.03 -11.87
N THR A 18 -17.52 -3.20 -10.85
CA THR A 18 -18.11 -3.62 -9.58
C THR A 18 -19.41 -2.89 -9.27
N SER A 19 -20.39 -3.62 -8.73
CA SER A 19 -21.61 -3.03 -8.20
C SER A 19 -21.34 -2.26 -6.90
N PRO A 20 -22.21 -1.33 -6.47
CA PRO A 20 -22.05 -0.61 -5.21
C PRO A 20 -21.85 -1.51 -3.99
N THR A 21 -22.40 -2.73 -4.01
CA THR A 21 -22.30 -3.70 -2.92
C THR A 21 -20.99 -4.49 -2.91
N THR A 22 -20.34 -4.64 -4.08
CA THR A 22 -19.08 -5.41 -4.22
C THR A 22 -17.86 -4.51 -4.41
N ARG A 23 -18.06 -3.20 -4.53
CA ARG A 23 -17.01 -2.22 -4.83
C ARG A 23 -15.89 -2.21 -3.79
N SER A 24 -16.23 -2.25 -2.50
CA SER A 24 -15.24 -2.30 -1.42
C SER A 24 -14.35 -3.55 -1.50
N ALA A 25 -14.93 -4.71 -1.80
CA ALA A 25 -14.18 -5.94 -2.02
C ALA A 25 -13.27 -5.86 -3.25
N GLY A 26 -13.72 -5.20 -4.33
CA GLY A 26 -12.90 -4.95 -5.52
C GLY A 26 -11.65 -4.13 -5.19
N PHE A 27 -11.82 -3.03 -4.46
CA PHE A 27 -10.69 -2.20 -4.01
C PHE A 27 -9.77 -2.93 -3.03
N ALA A 28 -10.34 -3.69 -2.07
CA ALA A 28 -9.55 -4.47 -1.13
C ALA A 28 -8.64 -5.49 -1.83
N ARG A 29 -9.14 -6.16 -2.88
CA ARG A 29 -8.33 -7.08 -3.70
C ARG A 29 -7.24 -6.36 -4.50
N PHE A 30 -7.54 -5.19 -5.02
CA PHE A 30 -6.55 -4.36 -5.71
C PHE A 30 -5.42 -3.94 -4.76
N ASP A 31 -5.76 -3.45 -3.59
CA ASP A 31 -4.78 -3.05 -2.58
C ASP A 31 -4.00 -4.26 -2.03
N ALA A 32 -4.63 -5.43 -1.88
CA ALA A 32 -3.92 -6.66 -1.54
C ALA A 32 -2.88 -7.04 -2.60
N GLY A 33 -3.18 -6.86 -3.89
CA GLY A 33 -2.20 -7.04 -4.98
C GLY A 33 -1.00 -6.10 -4.86
N TRP A 34 -1.24 -4.83 -4.53
CA TRP A 34 -0.16 -3.88 -4.24
C TRP A 34 0.71 -4.34 -3.07
N GLN A 35 0.08 -4.73 -1.98
CA GLN A 35 0.77 -5.19 -0.77
C GLN A 35 1.58 -6.46 -1.01
N PHE A 36 1.06 -7.39 -1.81
CA PHE A 36 1.79 -8.58 -2.26
C PHE A 36 3.09 -8.22 -2.98
N GLY A 37 3.06 -7.21 -3.86
CA GLY A 37 4.26 -6.67 -4.50
C GLY A 37 5.27 -6.12 -3.51
N VAL A 38 4.82 -5.43 -2.46
CA VAL A 38 5.69 -4.89 -1.39
C VAL A 38 6.32 -6.00 -0.55
N VAL A 39 5.63 -7.12 -0.32
CA VAL A 39 6.18 -8.29 0.39
C VAL A 39 7.25 -9.00 -0.45
N ILE A 40 6.95 -9.24 -1.72
CA ILE A 40 7.84 -10.02 -2.61
C ILE A 40 9.02 -9.18 -3.13
N GLY A 41 8.82 -7.88 -3.31
CA GLY A 41 9.83 -7.00 -3.88
C GLY A 41 11.22 -7.13 -3.24
N PRO A 42 11.36 -6.98 -1.92
CA PRO A 42 12.66 -7.11 -1.24
C PRO A 42 13.30 -8.49 -1.43
N ILE A 43 12.50 -9.56 -1.46
CA ILE A 43 12.98 -10.93 -1.66
C ILE A 43 13.58 -11.08 -3.06
N VAL A 44 12.85 -10.61 -4.07
CA VAL A 44 13.32 -10.65 -5.48
C VAL A 44 14.59 -9.83 -5.66
N VAL A 45 14.63 -8.63 -5.08
CA VAL A 45 15.82 -7.76 -5.12
C VAL A 45 17.01 -8.46 -4.45
N GLY A 46 16.83 -9.07 -3.28
CA GLY A 46 17.88 -9.80 -2.58
C GLY A 46 18.43 -10.97 -3.39
N ILE A 47 17.56 -11.76 -4.03
CA ILE A 47 17.97 -12.86 -4.91
C ILE A 47 18.75 -12.33 -6.12
N LEU A 48 18.28 -11.28 -6.77
CA LEU A 48 18.96 -10.72 -7.94
C LEU A 48 20.34 -10.16 -7.58
N LEU A 49 20.45 -9.45 -6.46
CA LEU A 49 21.77 -8.95 -6.00
C LEU A 49 22.72 -10.10 -5.68
N SER A 50 22.25 -11.18 -5.08
CA SER A 50 23.07 -12.38 -4.82
C SER A 50 23.58 -13.05 -6.12
N ILE A 51 22.69 -13.18 -7.13
CA ILE A 51 23.06 -13.82 -8.41
C ILE A 51 24.01 -12.94 -9.23
N PHE A 52 23.81 -11.63 -9.22
CA PHE A 52 24.56 -10.69 -10.07
C PHE A 52 25.70 -9.97 -9.33
N ASN A 53 26.26 -10.58 -8.28
CA ASN A 53 27.41 -10.06 -7.53
C ASN A 53 27.20 -8.60 -7.06
N GLU A 54 26.06 -8.32 -6.42
CA GLU A 54 25.68 -7.00 -5.87
C GLU A 54 25.56 -5.88 -6.94
N ASN A 55 25.40 -6.24 -8.19
CA ASN A 55 25.19 -5.26 -9.26
C ASN A 55 23.81 -4.63 -9.14
N LEU A 56 23.76 -3.36 -8.69
CA LEU A 56 22.53 -2.61 -8.48
C LEU A 56 21.70 -2.37 -9.76
N LEU A 57 22.31 -2.52 -10.95
CA LEU A 57 21.58 -2.39 -12.22
C LEU A 57 20.65 -3.59 -12.48
N ALA A 58 20.98 -4.77 -11.96
CA ALA A 58 20.21 -5.98 -12.21
C ALA A 58 18.75 -5.88 -11.74
N PRO A 59 18.43 -5.44 -10.51
CA PRO A 59 17.05 -5.23 -10.08
C PRO A 59 16.30 -4.20 -10.92
N PHE A 60 16.94 -3.09 -11.32
CA PHE A 60 16.31 -2.06 -12.15
C PHE A 60 15.95 -2.58 -13.53
N LEU A 61 16.86 -3.30 -14.19
CA LEU A 61 16.61 -3.91 -15.51
C LEU A 61 15.51 -4.97 -15.43
N PHE A 62 15.51 -5.77 -14.38
CA PHE A 62 14.47 -6.78 -14.15
C PHE A 62 13.08 -6.15 -13.98
N ILE A 63 12.97 -5.11 -13.15
CA ILE A 63 11.69 -4.39 -12.96
C ILE A 63 11.25 -3.71 -14.26
N ALA A 64 12.17 -3.11 -15.00
CA ALA A 64 11.86 -2.51 -16.30
C ALA A 64 11.33 -3.54 -17.29
N LEU A 65 11.95 -4.73 -17.35
CA LEU A 65 11.49 -5.84 -18.20
C LEU A 65 10.08 -6.31 -17.83
N ILE A 66 9.82 -6.54 -16.53
CA ILE A 66 8.48 -6.90 -16.03
C ILE A 66 7.47 -5.80 -16.39
N GLY A 67 7.83 -4.53 -16.20
CA GLY A 67 6.99 -3.39 -16.55
C GLY A 67 6.61 -3.37 -18.02
N LEU A 68 7.55 -3.67 -18.91
CA LEU A 68 7.30 -3.79 -20.36
C LEU A 68 6.37 -4.96 -20.67
N ILE A 69 6.60 -6.13 -20.06
CA ILE A 69 5.74 -7.31 -20.27
C ILE A 69 4.30 -7.04 -19.81
N ILE A 70 4.14 -6.48 -18.62
CA ILE A 70 2.81 -6.14 -18.07
C ILE A 70 2.15 -5.05 -18.92
N GLY A 71 2.91 -4.03 -19.34
CA GLY A 71 2.41 -2.96 -20.22
C GLY A 71 1.91 -3.51 -21.55
N PHE A 72 2.68 -4.40 -22.19
CA PHE A 72 2.29 -5.05 -23.43
C PHE A 72 1.07 -5.97 -23.26
N TYR A 73 1.04 -6.75 -22.17
CA TYR A 73 -0.12 -7.60 -21.85
C TYR A 73 -1.39 -6.77 -21.67
N ASN A 74 -1.31 -5.66 -20.93
CA ASN A 74 -2.44 -4.77 -20.72
C ASN A 74 -2.90 -4.11 -22.03
N TYR A 75 -1.95 -3.63 -22.85
CA TYR A 75 -2.26 -3.05 -24.15
C TYR A 75 -3.04 -4.03 -25.05
N LYS A 76 -2.66 -5.31 -25.03
CA LYS A 76 -3.31 -6.33 -25.86
C LYS A 76 -4.66 -6.80 -25.32
N ASN A 77 -4.83 -6.87 -24.00
CA ASN A 77 -5.98 -7.54 -23.38
C ASN A 77 -6.95 -6.59 -22.64
N MET A 78 -6.57 -5.35 -22.43
CA MET A 78 -7.47 -4.35 -21.87
C MET A 78 -8.28 -3.71 -23.00
N ASN A 79 -9.37 -4.33 -23.39
CA ASN A 79 -10.40 -3.62 -24.14
C ASN A 79 -11.03 -2.57 -23.25
N GLU A 80 -11.35 -1.40 -23.81
CA GLU A 80 -12.23 -0.45 -23.14
C GLU A 80 -13.50 -1.22 -22.77
N ALA A 81 -13.84 -1.20 -21.49
CA ALA A 81 -15.07 -1.86 -21.06
C ALA A 81 -16.22 -1.14 -21.77
N ASP A 82 -17.02 -1.88 -22.56
CA ASP A 82 -18.23 -1.39 -23.22
C ASP A 82 -19.35 -1.00 -22.22
N GLY A 83 -18.99 -0.67 -21.03
CA GLY A 83 -19.86 -0.36 -19.93
C GLY A 83 -19.66 1.03 -19.36
N PHE A 84 -19.46 2.04 -20.19
CA PHE A 84 -19.87 3.37 -19.77
C PHE A 84 -21.38 3.33 -19.60
N LEU A 85 -21.83 3.00 -18.41
CA LEU A 85 -23.15 3.40 -17.95
C LEU A 85 -23.31 4.84 -18.41
N GLU A 86 -24.35 5.09 -19.23
CA GLU A 86 -24.72 6.41 -19.72
C GLU A 86 -24.35 7.45 -18.67
N SER A 87 -23.49 8.36 -19.03
CA SER A 87 -22.96 9.34 -18.12
C SER A 87 -24.15 10.14 -17.60
N GLU A 88 -24.70 9.74 -16.48
CA GLU A 88 -25.43 10.67 -15.63
C GLU A 88 -24.53 11.90 -15.58
N LYS A 89 -25.04 13.01 -16.15
CA LYS A 89 -24.33 14.27 -16.35
C LYS A 89 -23.32 14.48 -15.24
N LEU A 90 -22.04 14.24 -15.56
CA LEU A 90 -20.93 14.44 -14.63
C LEU A 90 -21.03 15.86 -14.11
N THR A 91 -21.72 16.04 -13.00
CA THR A 91 -21.72 17.30 -12.28
C THR A 91 -20.27 17.57 -11.97
N LYS A 92 -19.70 18.63 -12.53
CA LYS A 92 -18.30 19.01 -12.34
C LYS A 92 -18.03 19.04 -10.83
N LEU A 93 -17.36 17.99 -10.32
CA LEU A 93 -16.96 17.92 -8.92
C LEU A 93 -16.06 19.12 -8.65
N LYS A 94 -16.53 20.04 -7.84
CA LYS A 94 -15.70 21.15 -7.36
C LYS A 94 -14.69 20.54 -6.38
N PHE A 95 -13.44 21.00 -6.41
CA PHE A 95 -12.39 20.55 -5.50
C PHE A 95 -12.82 20.65 -4.01
N TYR A 96 -13.67 21.61 -3.68
CA TYR A 96 -14.26 21.84 -2.35
C TYR A 96 -15.70 21.30 -2.22
N ASP A 97 -16.02 20.16 -2.83
CA ASP A 97 -17.31 19.51 -2.57
C ASP A 97 -17.30 18.96 -1.14
N SER A 98 -18.26 19.40 -0.31
CA SER A 98 -18.37 18.98 1.10
C SER A 98 -18.55 17.47 1.27
N ARG A 99 -19.00 16.76 0.22
CA ARG A 99 -19.15 15.30 0.21
C ARG A 99 -17.82 14.57 0.03
N VAL A 100 -16.86 15.20 -0.64
CA VAL A 100 -15.55 14.62 -0.97
C VAL A 100 -14.48 15.01 0.06
N TRP A 101 -14.64 16.18 0.68
CA TRP A 101 -13.65 16.76 1.59
C TRP A 101 -13.23 15.84 2.75
N PRO A 102 -14.15 15.13 3.45
CA PRO A 102 -13.74 14.21 4.52
C PRO A 102 -12.84 13.08 4.02
N SER A 103 -13.13 12.55 2.83
CA SER A 103 -12.31 11.51 2.21
C SER A 103 -10.92 12.01 1.80
N LEU A 104 -10.83 13.25 1.32
CA LEU A 104 -9.55 13.89 1.01
C LEU A 104 -8.70 14.09 2.26
N LEU A 105 -9.29 14.51 3.37
CA LEU A 105 -8.58 14.65 4.64
C LEU A 105 -8.02 13.30 5.12
N VAL A 106 -8.81 12.24 5.07
CA VAL A 106 -8.35 10.88 5.43
C VAL A 106 -7.22 10.44 4.51
N ALA A 107 -7.35 10.62 3.19
CA ALA A 107 -6.32 10.25 2.23
C ALA A 107 -5.02 11.04 2.47
N SER A 108 -5.13 12.34 2.77
CA SER A 108 -3.97 13.19 3.10
C SER A 108 -3.29 12.73 4.39
N PHE A 109 -4.06 12.43 5.43
CA PHE A 109 -3.53 11.89 6.68
C PHE A 109 -2.79 10.57 6.45
N MET A 110 -3.37 9.65 5.69
CA MET A 110 -2.75 8.37 5.34
C MET A 110 -1.46 8.56 4.54
N GLY A 111 -1.46 9.49 3.59
CA GLY A 111 -0.27 9.84 2.80
C GLY A 111 0.86 10.40 3.67
N ILE A 112 0.56 11.35 4.55
CA ILE A 112 1.52 11.92 5.50
C ILE A 112 2.06 10.83 6.44
N SER A 113 1.18 10.02 7.02
CA SER A 113 1.56 8.91 7.91
C SER A 113 2.52 7.95 7.21
N ASN A 114 2.20 7.52 6.00
CA ASN A 114 3.06 6.60 5.25
C ASN A 114 4.42 7.24 4.92
N ALA A 115 4.44 8.50 4.50
CA ALA A 115 5.68 9.21 4.22
C ALA A 115 6.55 9.36 5.50
N CYS A 116 5.94 9.72 6.62
CA CYS A 116 6.63 9.76 7.92
C CYS A 116 7.20 8.40 8.28
N LEU A 117 6.43 7.32 8.15
CA LEU A 117 6.90 5.98 8.46
C LEU A 117 8.13 5.62 7.61
N VAL A 118 8.07 5.82 6.30
CA VAL A 118 9.15 5.46 5.38
C VAL A 118 10.41 6.26 5.67
N LEU A 119 10.29 7.57 5.88
CA LEU A 119 11.45 8.45 6.08
C LEU A 119 12.08 8.29 7.47
N THR A 120 11.26 8.15 8.50
CA THR A 120 11.77 8.12 9.88
C THR A 120 12.16 6.74 10.36
N SER A 121 11.51 5.67 9.89
CA SER A 121 11.79 4.30 10.35
C SER A 121 13.24 3.88 10.10
N ALA A 122 13.80 4.27 8.96
CA ALA A 122 15.18 3.93 8.60
C ALA A 122 16.18 4.60 9.57
N LEU A 123 16.01 5.89 9.82
CA LEU A 123 16.85 6.66 10.73
C LEU A 123 16.69 6.16 12.17
N TYR A 124 15.45 5.99 12.61
CA TYR A 124 15.15 5.52 13.96
C TYR A 124 15.71 4.11 14.22
N THR A 125 15.58 3.21 13.25
CA THR A 125 16.14 1.85 13.36
C THR A 125 17.65 1.91 13.48
N LYS A 126 18.32 2.75 12.66
CA LYS A 126 19.77 2.91 12.69
C LYS A 126 20.28 3.50 14.00
N ASP A 127 19.62 4.56 14.49
CA ASP A 127 20.17 5.37 15.58
C ASP A 127 19.74 4.87 16.96
N VAL A 128 18.61 4.17 17.06
CA VAL A 128 18.01 3.79 18.35
C VAL A 128 17.95 2.27 18.56
N ILE A 129 17.67 1.49 17.52
CA ILE A 129 17.33 0.07 17.67
C ILE A 129 18.51 -0.85 17.37
N VAL A 130 19.22 -0.62 16.28
CA VAL A 130 20.34 -1.47 15.83
C VAL A 130 21.64 -0.91 16.39
N THR A 131 22.05 -1.39 17.55
CA THR A 131 23.27 -0.92 18.22
C THR A 131 24.53 -1.69 17.84
N SER A 132 24.44 -2.91 17.30
CA SER A 132 25.62 -3.69 16.91
C SER A 132 25.27 -4.89 16.01
N GLY A 133 26.03 -5.06 14.91
CA GLY A 133 26.15 -6.31 14.17
C GLY A 133 25.03 -6.69 13.22
N GLU A 134 23.84 -6.16 13.35
CA GLU A 134 22.72 -6.47 12.48
C GLU A 134 22.63 -5.48 11.31
N SER A 135 22.24 -5.97 10.14
CA SER A 135 22.02 -5.11 8.98
C SER A 135 20.75 -4.28 9.17
N VAL A 136 20.89 -2.97 9.32
CA VAL A 136 19.76 -2.03 9.40
C VAL A 136 18.81 -2.22 8.20
N TYR A 137 19.36 -2.48 7.03
CA TYR A 137 18.56 -2.70 5.82
C TYR A 137 17.71 -3.96 5.90
N ALA A 138 18.24 -5.05 6.48
CA ALA A 138 17.50 -6.29 6.66
C ALA A 138 16.34 -6.10 7.66
N VAL A 139 16.59 -5.42 8.79
CA VAL A 139 15.56 -5.12 9.80
C VAL A 139 14.43 -4.28 9.18
N ILE A 140 14.75 -3.27 8.40
CA ILE A 140 13.78 -2.40 7.73
C ILE A 140 13.01 -3.18 6.65
N ALA A 141 13.69 -3.98 5.84
CA ALA A 141 13.06 -4.77 4.79
C ALA A 141 12.04 -5.76 5.36
N ILE A 142 12.40 -6.46 6.43
CA ILE A 142 11.48 -7.35 7.17
C ILE A 142 10.31 -6.54 7.75
N GLY A 143 10.60 -5.38 8.35
CA GLY A 143 9.59 -4.51 8.92
C GLY A 143 8.54 -4.07 7.89
N PHE A 144 8.94 -3.59 6.72
CA PHE A 144 8.01 -3.21 5.65
C PHE A 144 7.26 -4.41 5.07
N SER A 145 7.89 -5.57 5.00
CA SER A 145 7.20 -6.81 4.61
C SER A 145 6.10 -7.19 5.60
N LEU A 146 6.34 -7.00 6.90
CA LEU A 146 5.32 -7.20 7.94
C LEU A 146 4.18 -6.20 7.84
N VAL A 147 4.46 -4.92 7.55
CA VAL A 147 3.42 -3.90 7.27
C VAL A 147 2.54 -4.36 6.11
N ALA A 148 3.15 -4.74 5.00
CA ALA A 148 2.41 -5.15 3.82
C ALA A 148 1.61 -6.44 4.04
N MET A 149 2.20 -7.43 4.72
CA MET A 149 1.52 -8.69 5.02
C MET A 149 0.32 -8.48 5.96
N SER A 150 0.48 -7.69 7.02
CA SER A 150 -0.62 -7.39 7.93
C SER A 150 -1.73 -6.58 7.27
N GLY A 151 -1.40 -5.62 6.41
CA GLY A 151 -2.38 -4.87 5.62
C GLY A 151 -3.10 -5.76 4.61
N MET A 152 -2.40 -6.69 3.95
CA MET A 152 -3.03 -7.67 3.06
C MET A 152 -4.02 -8.57 3.82
N ILE A 153 -3.66 -9.01 5.02
CA ILE A 153 -4.55 -9.78 5.90
C ILE A 153 -5.78 -8.95 6.28
N ALA A 154 -5.59 -7.67 6.66
CA ALA A 154 -6.71 -6.78 6.97
C ALA A 154 -7.67 -6.64 5.78
N ASN A 155 -7.16 -6.38 4.59
CA ASN A 155 -7.96 -6.23 3.39
C ASN A 155 -8.73 -7.50 3.01
N LEU A 156 -8.06 -8.64 2.96
CA LEU A 156 -8.68 -9.88 2.50
C LEU A 156 -9.62 -10.52 3.52
N PHE A 157 -9.26 -10.47 4.81
CA PHE A 157 -10.03 -11.17 5.84
C PHE A 157 -10.99 -10.26 6.60
N ILE A 158 -10.61 -9.02 6.88
CA ILE A 158 -11.45 -8.11 7.68
C ILE A 158 -12.45 -7.40 6.78
N VAL A 159 -11.98 -6.77 5.71
CA VAL A 159 -12.84 -5.96 4.84
C VAL A 159 -13.77 -6.83 4.00
N ASP A 160 -13.26 -7.88 3.36
CA ASP A 160 -14.04 -8.74 2.45
C ASP A 160 -15.04 -9.61 3.22
N LYS A 161 -14.61 -10.21 4.35
CA LYS A 161 -15.44 -11.15 5.10
C LYS A 161 -16.51 -10.50 5.98
N PHE A 162 -16.16 -9.42 6.70
CA PHE A 162 -17.05 -8.81 7.70
C PHE A 162 -17.96 -7.72 7.15
N LYS A 163 -17.77 -7.27 5.90
CA LYS A 163 -18.59 -6.22 5.25
C LYS A 163 -18.85 -5.01 6.15
N ILE A 164 -17.84 -4.58 6.88
CA ILE A 164 -17.92 -3.49 7.84
C ILE A 164 -18.23 -2.18 7.11
N ARG A 165 -19.05 -1.33 7.72
CA ARG A 165 -19.36 -0.01 7.14
C ARG A 165 -18.08 0.82 6.98
N PRO A 166 -17.88 1.51 5.84
CA PRO A 166 -16.65 2.26 5.55
C PRO A 166 -16.24 3.26 6.64
N LEU A 167 -17.22 3.96 7.25
CA LEU A 167 -16.95 4.89 8.34
C LEU A 167 -16.35 4.23 9.59
N ASN A 168 -16.75 3.01 9.88
CA ASN A 168 -16.20 2.27 11.01
C ASN A 168 -14.78 1.76 10.70
N LEU A 169 -14.52 1.34 9.47
CA LEU A 169 -13.16 0.99 9.02
C LEU A 169 -12.22 2.17 9.15
N ILE A 170 -12.62 3.36 8.71
CA ILE A 170 -11.82 4.59 8.85
C ILE A 170 -11.51 4.86 10.34
N LYS A 171 -12.52 4.79 11.21
CA LYS A 171 -12.33 5.02 12.65
C LYS A 171 -11.32 4.02 13.25
N TRP A 172 -11.51 2.73 13.01
CA TRP A 172 -10.62 1.69 13.51
C TRP A 172 -9.22 1.80 12.91
N GLY A 173 -9.11 2.05 11.61
CA GLY A 173 -7.84 2.24 10.92
C GLY A 173 -7.04 3.41 11.51
N CYS A 174 -7.66 4.59 11.62
CA CYS A 174 -7.00 5.76 12.23
C CYS A 174 -6.58 5.51 13.69
N THR A 175 -7.41 4.81 14.46
CA THR A 175 -7.08 4.46 15.85
C THR A 175 -5.88 3.52 15.92
N LEU A 176 -5.84 2.48 15.08
CA LEU A 176 -4.70 1.55 15.02
C LEU A 176 -3.41 2.25 14.58
N ILE A 177 -3.47 3.15 13.61
CA ILE A 177 -2.32 3.94 13.18
C ILE A 177 -1.80 4.81 14.32
N LEU A 178 -2.69 5.48 15.07
CA LEU A 178 -2.30 6.26 16.25
C LEU A 178 -1.57 5.39 17.28
N PHE A 179 -2.13 4.26 17.64
CA PHE A 179 -1.48 3.32 18.57
C PHE A 179 -0.16 2.82 18.02
N SER A 180 -0.07 2.50 16.73
CA SER A 180 1.19 2.09 16.10
C SER A 180 2.29 3.14 16.30
N TYR A 181 2.01 4.42 16.08
CA TYR A 181 2.99 5.48 16.29
C TYR A 181 3.38 5.66 17.75
N LEU A 182 2.44 5.51 18.69
CA LEU A 182 2.75 5.53 20.11
C LEU A 182 3.67 4.37 20.51
N PHE A 183 3.42 3.17 19.98
CA PHE A 183 4.30 2.02 20.17
C PHE A 183 5.66 2.21 19.51
N LEU A 184 5.69 2.74 18.28
CA LEU A 184 6.92 3.00 17.56
C LEU A 184 7.81 4.02 18.27
N ALA A 185 7.23 5.09 18.81
CA ALA A 185 7.96 6.12 19.55
C ALA A 185 8.63 5.57 20.83
N ASN A 186 8.12 4.47 21.37
CA ASN A 186 8.67 3.81 22.55
C ASN A 186 9.42 2.50 22.23
N ALA A 187 9.62 2.19 20.95
CA ALA A 187 10.29 0.96 20.55
C ALA A 187 11.80 1.07 20.75
N THR A 188 12.35 0.31 21.68
CA THR A 188 13.79 0.23 21.96
C THR A 188 14.42 -1.09 21.49
N SER A 189 13.62 -1.97 20.91
CA SER A 189 14.05 -3.29 20.45
C SER A 189 13.39 -3.68 19.14
N ILE A 190 14.02 -4.57 18.37
CA ILE A 190 13.50 -5.07 17.08
C ILE A 190 12.11 -5.71 17.21
N PRO A 191 11.80 -6.55 18.22
CA PRO A 191 10.45 -7.09 18.37
C PRO A 191 9.38 -6.00 18.57
N ASN A 192 9.69 -4.96 19.36
CA ASN A 192 8.76 -3.85 19.59
C ASN A 192 8.55 -3.02 18.31
N LEU A 193 9.62 -2.82 17.52
CA LEU A 193 9.52 -2.21 16.19
C LEU A 193 8.57 -3.02 15.30
N TYR A 194 8.80 -4.32 15.19
CA TYR A 194 7.97 -5.18 14.33
C TYR A 194 6.51 -5.22 14.77
N LEU A 195 6.26 -5.26 16.08
CA LEU A 195 4.89 -5.20 16.61
C LEU A 195 4.20 -3.90 16.21
N SER A 196 4.88 -2.75 16.36
CA SER A 196 4.32 -1.46 15.95
C SER A 196 4.03 -1.41 14.45
N LEU A 197 4.92 -1.95 13.61
CA LEU A 197 4.75 -2.01 12.16
C LEU A 197 3.59 -2.93 11.74
N ILE A 198 3.39 -4.06 12.41
CA ILE A 198 2.22 -4.93 12.20
C ILE A 198 0.92 -4.18 12.51
N ILE A 199 0.86 -3.47 13.65
CA ILE A 199 -0.32 -2.67 14.03
C ILE A 199 -0.58 -1.58 12.98
N PHE A 200 0.49 -0.92 12.47
CA PHE A 200 0.37 0.05 11.39
C PHE A 200 -0.23 -0.58 10.13
N GLY A 201 0.28 -1.73 9.71
CA GLY A 201 -0.22 -2.44 8.55
C GLY A 201 -1.70 -2.81 8.66
N LEU A 202 -2.13 -3.31 9.83
CA LEU A 202 -3.55 -3.60 10.10
C LEU A 202 -4.43 -2.36 10.04
N GLY A 203 -3.90 -1.19 10.43
CA GLY A 203 -4.64 0.06 10.40
C GLY A 203 -4.67 0.74 9.04
N SER A 204 -3.67 0.49 8.19
CA SER A 204 -3.52 1.10 6.85
C SER A 204 -4.10 0.24 5.72
N GLY A 205 -4.32 -1.06 5.95
CA GLY A 205 -4.97 -2.00 5.02
C GLY A 205 -6.48 -1.92 5.15
#